data_47b9dcff0027cbc2a0c78e1e53382f0f
#
_entry.id   47b9dcff0027cbc2a0c78e1e53382f0f
#
_cell.length_a   1.000
_cell.length_b   1.000
_cell.length_c   1.000
_cell.angle_alpha   90.00
_cell.angle_beta   90.00
_cell.angle_gamma   90.00
#
_symmetry.space_group_name_H-M   'P 1'
#
loop_
_entity.id
_entity.type
_entity.pdbx_description
1 polymer ?
#
loop_
_entity_poly.entity_id
_entity_poly.type
_entity_poly.pdbx_seq_one_letter_code
_entity_poly.pdbx_strand_id
1 'polypeptide(L)'
;MNESEQKKWIQEAHAQIHDLFDRHVGIYWSDLLISSGAAWIATTVYFTLPPGSIGQIIAFVIAGVCFYRAGTFMHEIIHMPRSEMRGFKHAWNLLVGIPLLMPWILYRNHVEHHSRAHFGTPRDGEYLPLAAAPLRETLFYLLRLPLLPLMAFARFAIAGPLSRLSPTLRAWVLRRGSAYASNPYYSKPFPEKERPKLETAEWLALGWIMCWVGMTAFGPVELIHWAMAWLLHAWTLGLNWVRNLAAHSYSRRGETMSHLEQLEDSVNLTGQTWLTVWLFPVGLRYHALHHLFPGLPYHNLGRAHRRLMKRFGEESPYAAANHDNYFTVVGTLLKKAASVPESESAVTTWRKGQAA
;
A
#
# COMPACT_ATOMS: atom_id res chain seq x y z
N MET A 1 13.64 -24.47 12.75
CA MET A 1 13.58 -23.91 14.12
C MET A 1 12.22 -24.23 14.74
N ASN A 2 12.18 -24.70 15.97
CA ASN A 2 10.93 -24.86 16.71
C ASN A 2 10.41 -23.48 17.22
N GLU A 3 9.19 -23.40 17.74
CA GLU A 3 8.55 -22.11 18.12
C GLU A 3 9.33 -21.36 19.23
N SER A 4 9.95 -22.09 20.18
CA SER A 4 10.79 -21.49 21.23
C SER A 4 12.07 -20.90 20.66
N GLU A 5 12.72 -21.58 19.74
CA GLU A 5 13.94 -21.10 19.04
C GLU A 5 13.62 -19.88 18.18
N GLN A 6 12.49 -19.88 17.46
CA GLN A 6 12.03 -18.71 16.69
C GLN A 6 11.83 -17.50 17.58
N LYS A 7 11.15 -17.68 18.72
CA LYS A 7 10.92 -16.59 19.69
C LYS A 7 12.23 -16.01 20.24
N LYS A 8 13.17 -16.89 20.59
CA LYS A 8 14.50 -16.49 21.09
C LYS A 8 15.27 -15.72 20.03
N TRP A 9 15.26 -16.18 18.79
CA TRP A 9 15.93 -15.52 17.68
C TRP A 9 15.34 -14.12 17.42
N ILE A 10 14.00 -13.96 17.41
CA ILE A 10 13.33 -12.67 17.22
C ILE A 10 13.68 -11.71 18.37
N GLN A 11 13.74 -12.20 19.62
CA GLN A 11 14.15 -11.39 20.77
C GLN A 11 15.60 -10.92 20.66
N GLU A 12 16.50 -11.79 20.21
CA GLU A 12 17.89 -11.43 19.98
C GLU A 12 18.02 -10.40 18.83
N ALA A 13 17.28 -10.60 17.74
CA ALA A 13 17.24 -9.62 16.64
C ALA A 13 16.73 -8.26 17.10
N HIS A 14 15.67 -8.23 17.90
CA HIS A 14 15.15 -6.98 18.49
C HIS A 14 16.20 -6.30 19.39
N ALA A 15 16.92 -7.05 20.21
CA ALA A 15 17.96 -6.52 21.10
C ALA A 15 19.09 -5.80 20.32
N GLN A 16 19.39 -6.23 19.07
CA GLN A 16 20.42 -5.60 18.23
C GLN A 16 20.00 -4.23 17.67
N ILE A 17 18.71 -3.93 17.66
CA ILE A 17 18.17 -2.75 16.96
C ILE A 17 17.22 -1.91 17.82
N HIS A 18 17.08 -2.22 19.11
CA HIS A 18 16.10 -1.59 20.01
C HIS A 18 16.25 -0.05 20.09
N ASP A 19 17.47 0.48 19.93
CA ASP A 19 17.79 1.91 19.90
C ASP A 19 17.35 2.60 18.60
N LEU A 20 16.85 1.86 17.62
CA LEU A 20 16.43 2.38 16.32
C LEU A 20 14.91 2.60 16.20
N PHE A 21 14.15 2.31 17.26
CA PHE A 21 12.68 2.44 17.22
C PHE A 21 12.17 3.87 17.43
N ASP A 22 13.03 4.80 17.80
CA ASP A 22 12.64 6.20 17.97
C ASP A 22 12.37 6.87 16.62
N ARG A 23 11.19 7.49 16.49
CA ARG A 23 10.80 8.25 15.30
C ARG A 23 11.32 9.66 15.35
N HIS A 24 12.10 10.06 14.35
CA HIS A 24 12.58 11.42 14.22
C HIS A 24 11.53 12.29 13.50
N VAL A 25 10.77 13.06 14.26
CA VAL A 25 9.65 13.89 13.78
C VAL A 25 10.04 14.79 12.61
N GLY A 26 11.22 15.44 12.69
CA GLY A 26 11.72 16.32 11.63
C GLY A 26 11.94 15.60 10.30
N ILE A 27 12.41 14.34 10.32
CA ILE A 27 12.58 13.55 9.09
C ILE A 27 11.23 13.27 8.43
N TYR A 28 10.22 12.88 9.22
CA TYR A 28 8.88 12.62 8.71
C TYR A 28 8.25 13.86 8.07
N TRP A 29 8.31 15.00 8.77
CA TRP A 29 7.74 16.23 8.26
C TRP A 29 8.45 16.76 7.02
N SER A 30 9.79 16.80 7.04
CA SER A 30 10.56 17.28 5.86
C SER A 30 10.33 16.40 4.64
N ASP A 31 10.33 15.09 4.80
CA ASP A 31 10.11 14.16 3.68
C ASP A 31 8.68 14.27 3.13
N LEU A 32 7.65 14.35 4.00
CA LEU A 32 6.27 14.56 3.56
C LEU A 32 6.11 15.89 2.80
N LEU A 33 6.62 17.00 3.37
CA LEU A 33 6.44 18.33 2.78
C LEU A 33 7.20 18.46 1.45
N ILE A 34 8.41 17.93 1.36
CA ILE A 34 9.19 17.93 0.11
C ILE A 34 8.49 17.07 -0.94
N SER A 35 8.09 15.83 -0.58
CA SER A 35 7.46 14.91 -1.53
C SER A 35 6.10 15.42 -2.00
N SER A 36 5.23 15.86 -1.10
CA SER A 36 3.91 16.39 -1.47
C SER A 36 4.01 17.75 -2.16
N GLY A 37 4.90 18.64 -1.74
CA GLY A 37 5.13 19.92 -2.40
C GLY A 37 5.62 19.74 -3.83
N ALA A 38 6.61 18.87 -4.05
CA ALA A 38 7.07 18.53 -5.40
C ALA A 38 5.95 17.91 -6.25
N ALA A 39 5.12 17.02 -5.67
CA ALA A 39 4.00 16.42 -6.34
C ALA A 39 2.99 17.48 -6.82
N TRP A 40 2.61 18.44 -5.95
CA TRP A 40 1.67 19.49 -6.29
C TRP A 40 2.21 20.48 -7.32
N ILE A 41 3.49 20.89 -7.19
CA ILE A 41 4.14 21.74 -8.19
C ILE A 41 4.15 21.03 -9.55
N ALA A 42 4.61 19.79 -9.60
CA ALA A 42 4.64 19.02 -10.85
C ALA A 42 3.23 18.79 -11.42
N THR A 43 2.21 18.60 -10.59
CA THR A 43 0.81 18.48 -11.03
C THR A 43 0.29 19.78 -11.65
N THR A 44 0.62 20.93 -11.06
CA THR A 44 0.28 22.23 -11.63
C THR A 44 0.93 22.40 -13.01
N VAL A 45 2.22 22.08 -13.14
CA VAL A 45 2.92 22.11 -14.44
C VAL A 45 2.30 21.13 -15.44
N TYR A 46 1.95 19.93 -15.01
CA TYR A 46 1.29 18.92 -15.85
C TYR A 46 -0.05 19.42 -16.40
N PHE A 47 -0.85 20.12 -15.61
CA PHE A 47 -2.15 20.64 -16.02
C PHE A 47 -2.07 21.92 -16.90
N THR A 48 -0.98 22.67 -16.82
CA THR A 48 -0.85 23.95 -17.52
C THR A 48 -0.07 23.88 -18.82
N LEU A 49 0.77 22.86 -19.01
CA LEU A 49 1.55 22.70 -20.23
C LEU A 49 0.70 22.13 -21.38
N PRO A 50 1.06 22.43 -22.66
CA PRO A 50 0.35 21.90 -23.82
C PRO A 50 0.30 20.37 -23.81
N PRO A 51 -0.87 19.75 -24.12
CA PRO A 51 -1.04 18.31 -24.17
C PRO A 51 -0.02 17.63 -25.10
N GLY A 52 0.64 16.57 -24.60
CA GLY A 52 1.64 15.80 -25.34
C GLY A 52 3.02 16.44 -25.43
N SER A 53 3.25 17.63 -24.86
CA SER A 53 4.58 18.22 -24.81
C SER A 53 5.53 17.42 -23.93
N ILE A 54 6.83 17.44 -24.24
CA ILE A 54 7.87 16.76 -23.44
C ILE A 54 7.83 17.25 -21.98
N GLY A 55 7.66 18.55 -21.77
CA GLY A 55 7.55 19.14 -20.43
C GLY A 55 6.35 18.58 -19.65
N GLN A 56 5.19 18.41 -20.30
CA GLN A 56 4.00 17.82 -19.70
C GLN A 56 4.23 16.35 -19.30
N ILE A 57 4.87 15.55 -20.17
CA ILE A 57 5.19 14.15 -19.88
C ILE A 57 6.16 14.04 -18.70
N ILE A 58 7.20 14.88 -18.66
CA ILE A 58 8.14 14.91 -17.53
C ILE A 58 7.41 15.29 -16.25
N ALA A 59 6.57 16.32 -16.28
CA ALA A 59 5.80 16.77 -15.12
C ALA A 59 4.83 15.68 -14.63
N PHE A 60 4.16 14.96 -15.53
CA PHE A 60 3.31 13.80 -15.22
C PHE A 60 4.09 12.70 -14.47
N VAL A 61 5.26 12.32 -14.98
CA VAL A 61 6.10 11.27 -14.38
C VAL A 61 6.54 11.70 -12.98
N ILE A 62 7.05 12.93 -12.83
CA ILE A 62 7.51 13.47 -11.54
C ILE A 62 6.35 13.57 -10.55
N ALA A 63 5.19 14.11 -10.97
CA ALA A 63 4.03 14.22 -10.11
C ALA A 63 3.60 12.86 -9.55
N GLY A 64 3.49 11.84 -10.40
CA GLY A 64 3.11 10.50 -9.97
C GLY A 64 4.12 9.84 -9.04
N VAL A 65 5.42 9.96 -9.31
CA VAL A 65 6.48 9.42 -8.45
C VAL A 65 6.48 10.12 -7.09
N CYS A 66 6.34 11.44 -7.07
CA CYS A 66 6.31 12.22 -5.83
C CYS A 66 5.01 11.94 -5.01
N PHE A 67 3.84 11.86 -5.67
CA PHE A 67 2.61 11.44 -4.99
C PHE A 67 2.69 10.00 -4.50
N TYR A 68 3.30 9.09 -5.25
CA TYR A 68 3.52 7.72 -4.81
C TYR A 68 4.39 7.69 -3.55
N ARG A 69 5.52 8.42 -3.53
CA ARG A 69 6.36 8.53 -2.34
C ARG A 69 5.59 9.11 -1.15
N ALA A 70 4.91 10.24 -1.34
CA ALA A 70 4.08 10.86 -0.30
C ALA A 70 2.93 9.95 0.14
N GLY A 71 2.28 9.26 -0.79
CA GLY A 71 1.21 8.28 -0.53
C GLY A 71 1.67 7.11 0.33
N THR A 72 2.91 6.67 0.15
CA THR A 72 3.49 5.55 0.90
C THR A 72 3.60 5.82 2.41
N PHE A 73 3.59 7.07 2.87
CA PHE A 73 3.50 7.37 4.30
C PHE A 73 2.23 6.84 4.97
N MET A 74 1.19 6.51 4.21
CA MET A 74 0.01 5.82 4.74
C MET A 74 0.40 4.53 5.48
N HIS A 75 1.39 3.81 4.96
CA HIS A 75 1.95 2.60 5.54
C HIS A 75 2.64 2.87 6.90
N GLU A 76 3.39 3.96 7.02
CA GLU A 76 3.97 4.38 8.31
C GLU A 76 2.89 4.84 9.31
N ILE A 77 1.93 5.62 8.84
CA ILE A 77 0.84 6.18 9.67
C ILE A 77 0.05 5.10 10.38
N ILE A 78 -0.22 3.96 9.71
CA ILE A 78 -1.06 2.90 10.29
C ILE A 78 -0.34 2.16 11.42
N HIS A 79 1.00 2.14 11.42
CA HIS A 79 1.82 1.55 12.47
C HIS A 79 2.15 2.51 13.61
N MET A 80 1.82 3.80 13.47
CA MET A 80 2.03 4.78 14.54
C MET A 80 0.95 4.69 15.61
N PRO A 81 1.29 4.75 16.90
CA PRO A 81 0.32 4.91 17.98
C PRO A 81 -0.68 6.03 17.69
N ARG A 82 -1.93 5.88 18.14
CA ARG A 82 -3.01 6.84 17.81
C ARG A 82 -2.71 8.27 18.26
N SER A 83 -2.02 8.43 19.38
CA SER A 83 -1.64 9.72 19.96
C SER A 83 -0.43 10.36 19.30
N GLU A 84 0.40 9.56 18.61
CA GLU A 84 1.65 10.01 18.04
C GLU A 84 1.42 10.77 16.73
N MET A 85 2.13 11.88 16.56
CA MET A 85 2.20 12.68 15.33
C MET A 85 0.81 12.99 14.72
N ARG A 86 -0.20 13.36 15.53
CA ARG A 86 -1.57 13.65 15.05
C ARG A 86 -1.60 14.70 13.95
N GLY A 87 -0.83 15.78 14.10
CA GLY A 87 -0.71 16.82 13.08
C GLY A 87 -0.21 16.29 11.75
N PHE A 88 0.80 15.40 11.77
CA PHE A 88 1.33 14.74 10.58
C PHE A 88 0.25 13.91 9.86
N LYS A 89 -0.54 13.10 10.60
CA LYS A 89 -1.64 12.29 10.05
C LYS A 89 -2.72 13.14 9.39
N HIS A 90 -3.05 14.29 10.00
CA HIS A 90 -3.99 15.25 9.41
C HIS A 90 -3.42 15.94 8.18
N ALA A 91 -2.17 16.43 8.24
CA ALA A 91 -1.49 17.05 7.11
C ALA A 91 -1.37 16.07 5.93
N TRP A 92 -1.00 14.82 6.19
CA TRP A 92 -0.94 13.79 5.16
C TRP A 92 -2.32 13.59 4.48
N ASN A 93 -3.40 13.48 5.28
CA ASN A 93 -4.74 13.36 4.72
C ASN A 93 -5.10 14.54 3.81
N LEU A 94 -4.80 15.78 4.23
CA LEU A 94 -5.13 16.98 3.45
C LEU A 94 -4.26 17.11 2.18
N LEU A 95 -2.97 16.81 2.29
CA LEU A 95 -2.03 16.99 1.18
C LEU A 95 -2.06 15.84 0.16
N VAL A 96 -2.43 14.64 0.60
CA VAL A 96 -2.30 13.41 -0.21
C VAL A 96 -3.56 12.55 -0.15
N GLY A 97 -4.01 12.15 1.04
CA GLY A 97 -5.06 11.15 1.21
C GLY A 97 -6.41 11.57 0.63
N ILE A 98 -6.86 12.79 0.92
CA ILE A 98 -8.13 13.32 0.39
C ILE A 98 -8.03 13.64 -1.10
N PRO A 99 -6.98 14.33 -1.60
CA PRO A 99 -6.82 14.57 -3.03
C PRO A 99 -6.78 13.30 -3.90
N LEU A 100 -6.14 12.25 -3.41
CA LEU A 100 -6.10 10.96 -4.09
C LEU A 100 -7.27 10.02 -3.71
N LEU A 101 -8.30 10.53 -3.01
CA LEU A 101 -9.46 9.75 -2.54
C LEU A 101 -9.06 8.48 -1.77
N MET A 102 -8.00 8.57 -0.98
CA MET A 102 -7.34 7.45 -0.31
C MET A 102 -6.98 7.83 1.14
N PRO A 103 -7.95 8.32 1.97
CA PRO A 103 -7.67 8.71 3.34
C PRO A 103 -7.11 7.54 4.14
N TRP A 104 -6.09 7.79 5.02
CA TRP A 104 -5.36 6.73 5.70
C TRP A 104 -6.25 5.75 6.49
N ILE A 105 -7.43 6.20 6.94
CA ILE A 105 -8.37 5.36 7.68
C ILE A 105 -8.84 4.13 6.87
N LEU A 106 -8.80 4.18 5.54
CA LEU A 106 -9.13 3.06 4.68
C LEU A 106 -8.04 1.97 4.68
N TYR A 107 -6.80 2.31 5.07
CA TYR A 107 -5.67 1.37 5.06
C TYR A 107 -5.49 0.62 6.39
N ARG A 108 -6.40 0.76 7.32
CA ARG A 108 -6.35 0.12 8.65
C ARG A 108 -6.29 -1.42 8.64
N ASN A 109 -6.75 -2.04 7.56
CA ASN A 109 -6.64 -3.49 7.35
C ASN A 109 -5.17 -3.97 7.26
N HIS A 110 -4.23 -3.09 6.95
CA HIS A 110 -2.81 -3.40 6.90
C HIS A 110 -2.25 -3.90 8.25
N VAL A 111 -2.77 -3.43 9.37
CA VAL A 111 -2.38 -3.97 10.70
C VAL A 111 -2.72 -5.47 10.82
N GLU A 112 -3.80 -5.90 10.18
CA GLU A 112 -4.22 -7.31 10.17
C GLU A 112 -3.33 -8.14 9.24
N HIS A 113 -2.84 -7.54 8.16
CA HIS A 113 -1.87 -8.15 7.25
C HIS A 113 -0.59 -8.57 8.00
N HIS A 114 -0.17 -7.86 9.06
CA HIS A 114 0.95 -8.26 9.91
C HIS A 114 0.61 -9.32 10.98
N SER A 115 -0.65 -9.72 11.11
CA SER A 115 -1.04 -10.67 12.17
C SER A 115 -0.90 -12.13 11.72
N ARG A 116 -0.44 -13.01 12.59
CA ARG A 116 -0.38 -14.46 12.35
C ARG A 116 -1.72 -15.07 11.92
N ALA A 117 -2.83 -14.49 12.39
CA ALA A 117 -4.17 -15.02 12.14
C ALA A 117 -4.70 -14.69 10.74
N HIS A 118 -4.14 -13.67 10.08
CA HIS A 118 -4.66 -13.16 8.81
C HIS A 118 -3.67 -13.23 7.65
N PHE A 119 -2.38 -13.00 7.91
CA PHE A 119 -1.36 -12.95 6.87
C PHE A 119 -1.41 -14.18 5.96
N GLY A 120 -1.52 -13.96 4.64
CA GLY A 120 -1.55 -15.03 3.64
C GLY A 120 -2.81 -15.88 3.64
N THR A 121 -3.87 -15.48 4.35
CA THR A 121 -5.17 -16.16 4.35
C THR A 121 -6.23 -15.36 3.58
N PRO A 122 -7.43 -15.92 3.29
CA PRO A 122 -8.53 -15.17 2.68
C PRO A 122 -9.02 -13.95 3.47
N ARG A 123 -8.64 -13.85 4.75
CA ARG A 123 -8.98 -12.71 5.62
C ARG A 123 -7.98 -11.54 5.49
N ASP A 124 -6.91 -11.73 4.76
CA ASP A 124 -5.92 -10.70 4.49
C ASP A 124 -6.38 -9.77 3.36
N GLY A 125 -6.46 -8.47 3.63
CA GLY A 125 -6.88 -7.46 2.64
C GLY A 125 -5.83 -7.19 1.56
N GLU A 126 -4.58 -7.60 1.76
CA GLU A 126 -3.45 -7.23 0.88
C GLU A 126 -2.81 -8.42 0.17
N TYR A 127 -2.94 -9.61 0.73
CA TYR A 127 -2.35 -10.81 0.15
C TYR A 127 -3.28 -11.47 -0.86
N LEU A 128 -2.74 -11.72 -2.05
CA LEU A 128 -3.31 -12.61 -3.06
C LEU A 128 -2.28 -13.70 -3.37
N PRO A 129 -2.67 -14.97 -3.49
CA PRO A 129 -1.76 -16.08 -3.75
C PRO A 129 -1.31 -16.12 -5.22
N LEU A 130 -0.68 -15.04 -5.71
CA LEU A 130 -0.39 -14.84 -7.14
C LEU A 130 0.56 -15.90 -7.72
N ALA A 131 1.53 -16.37 -6.92
CA ALA A 131 2.44 -17.43 -7.35
C ALA A 131 1.86 -18.86 -7.19
N ALA A 132 0.74 -19.00 -6.48
CA ALA A 132 -0.01 -20.25 -6.32
C ALA A 132 -1.34 -20.23 -7.09
N ALA A 133 -1.45 -19.36 -8.09
CA ALA A 133 -2.61 -19.20 -8.95
C ALA A 133 -2.16 -19.05 -10.43
N PRO A 134 -3.01 -19.37 -11.41
CA PRO A 134 -2.71 -19.19 -12.82
C PRO A 134 -2.35 -17.74 -13.17
N LEU A 135 -1.46 -17.56 -14.14
CA LEU A 135 -0.93 -16.28 -14.58
C LEU A 135 -2.03 -15.22 -14.86
N ARG A 136 -3.20 -15.63 -15.31
CA ARG A 136 -4.35 -14.74 -15.54
C ARG A 136 -4.75 -13.97 -14.28
N GLU A 137 -4.58 -14.53 -13.06
CA GLU A 137 -4.92 -13.83 -11.83
C GLU A 137 -3.97 -12.64 -11.60
N THR A 138 -2.68 -12.79 -11.94
CA THR A 138 -1.72 -11.67 -11.96
C THR A 138 -2.07 -10.64 -13.02
N LEU A 139 -2.50 -11.07 -14.21
CA LEU A 139 -2.97 -10.15 -15.26
C LEU A 139 -4.22 -9.39 -14.81
N PHE A 140 -5.21 -10.06 -14.20
CA PHE A 140 -6.38 -9.39 -13.63
C PHE A 140 -6.01 -8.43 -12.50
N TYR A 141 -5.03 -8.77 -11.68
CA TYR A 141 -4.52 -7.87 -10.66
C TYR A 141 -4.01 -6.56 -11.28
N LEU A 142 -3.25 -6.62 -12.36
CA LEU A 142 -2.73 -5.44 -13.06
C LEU A 142 -3.80 -4.71 -13.89
N LEU A 143 -4.68 -5.43 -14.59
CA LEU A 143 -5.71 -4.83 -15.44
C LEU A 143 -6.77 -4.02 -14.67
N ARG A 144 -6.87 -4.20 -13.34
CA ARG A 144 -7.74 -3.37 -12.50
C ARG A 144 -7.21 -1.95 -12.25
N LEU A 145 -5.93 -1.69 -12.52
CA LEU A 145 -5.29 -0.41 -12.25
C LEU A 145 -6.07 0.81 -12.76
N PRO A 146 -6.47 0.88 -14.05
CA PRO A 146 -7.22 2.03 -14.54
C PRO A 146 -8.61 2.19 -13.94
N LEU A 147 -9.17 1.14 -13.32
CA LEU A 147 -10.47 1.19 -12.66
C LEU A 147 -10.39 1.73 -11.22
N LEU A 148 -9.23 1.65 -10.56
CA LEU A 148 -9.11 2.02 -9.15
C LEU A 148 -9.47 3.49 -8.87
N PRO A 149 -9.00 4.49 -9.66
CA PRO A 149 -9.42 5.87 -9.46
C PRO A 149 -10.92 6.08 -9.67
N LEU A 150 -11.52 5.38 -10.65
CA LEU A 150 -12.96 5.44 -10.91
C LEU A 150 -13.77 4.81 -9.76
N MET A 151 -13.29 3.70 -9.21
CA MET A 151 -13.90 3.07 -8.04
C MET A 151 -13.80 3.97 -6.81
N ALA A 152 -12.66 4.63 -6.58
CA ALA A 152 -12.49 5.60 -5.51
C ALA A 152 -13.44 6.79 -5.68
N PHE A 153 -13.52 7.35 -6.89
CA PHE A 153 -14.49 8.41 -7.20
C PHE A 153 -15.92 7.97 -6.94
N ALA A 154 -16.36 6.84 -7.50
CA ALA A 154 -17.71 6.31 -7.28
C ALA A 154 -18.00 6.03 -5.80
N ARG A 155 -16.99 5.57 -5.04
CA ARG A 155 -17.10 5.33 -3.59
C ARG A 155 -17.42 6.62 -2.83
N PHE A 156 -16.75 7.73 -3.14
CA PHE A 156 -16.90 8.98 -2.39
C PHE A 156 -17.96 9.92 -2.96
N ALA A 157 -18.11 9.97 -4.29
CA ALA A 157 -19.08 10.85 -4.93
C ALA A 157 -20.51 10.28 -4.95
N ILE A 158 -20.65 8.96 -5.02
CA ILE A 158 -21.96 8.30 -5.27
C ILE A 158 -22.33 7.38 -4.10
N ALA A 159 -21.56 6.29 -3.89
CA ALA A 159 -21.92 5.26 -2.93
C ALA A 159 -21.93 5.77 -1.47
N GLY A 160 -21.00 6.63 -1.11
CA GLY A 160 -20.92 7.24 0.22
C GLY A 160 -22.16 8.05 0.56
N PRO A 161 -22.52 9.10 -0.22
CA PRO A 161 -23.74 9.89 -0.02
C PRO A 161 -25.03 9.03 -0.07
N LEU A 162 -25.21 8.23 -1.12
CA LEU A 162 -26.42 7.41 -1.27
C LEU A 162 -26.60 6.37 -0.15
N SER A 163 -25.48 5.88 0.39
CA SER A 163 -25.54 4.92 1.50
C SER A 163 -26.16 5.49 2.78
N ARG A 164 -26.21 6.81 2.91
CA ARG A 164 -26.85 7.48 4.08
C ARG A 164 -28.38 7.42 4.03
N LEU A 165 -28.95 7.16 2.84
CA LEU A 165 -30.38 7.04 2.64
C LEU A 165 -30.92 5.62 2.92
N SER A 166 -30.03 4.61 3.07
CA SER A 166 -30.41 3.21 3.28
C SER A 166 -29.44 2.51 4.23
N PRO A 167 -29.93 1.98 5.37
CA PRO A 167 -29.11 1.22 6.32
C PRO A 167 -28.45 0.00 5.66
N THR A 168 -29.15 -0.69 4.78
CA THR A 168 -28.63 -1.86 4.04
C THR A 168 -27.49 -1.47 3.12
N LEU A 169 -27.67 -0.39 2.33
CA LEU A 169 -26.63 0.12 1.46
C LEU A 169 -25.43 0.63 2.28
N ARG A 170 -25.68 1.29 3.42
CA ARG A 170 -24.62 1.74 4.33
C ARG A 170 -23.81 0.56 4.88
N ALA A 171 -24.46 -0.49 5.33
CA ALA A 171 -23.81 -1.71 5.80
C ALA A 171 -22.94 -2.34 4.70
N TRP A 172 -23.43 -2.41 3.46
CA TRP A 172 -22.68 -2.92 2.33
C TRP A 172 -21.45 -2.05 2.01
N VAL A 173 -21.62 -0.73 1.94
CA VAL A 173 -20.52 0.22 1.69
C VAL A 173 -19.46 0.14 2.78
N LEU A 174 -19.87 0.05 4.06
CA LEU A 174 -18.94 -0.08 5.18
C LEU A 174 -18.18 -1.42 5.15
N ARG A 175 -18.80 -2.47 4.68
CA ARG A 175 -18.20 -3.80 4.62
C ARG A 175 -17.26 -3.97 3.43
N ARG A 176 -17.62 -3.45 2.23
CA ARG A 176 -16.90 -3.66 0.97
C ARG A 176 -16.05 -2.48 0.53
N GLY A 177 -16.53 -1.26 0.75
CA GLY A 177 -15.94 -0.04 0.23
C GLY A 177 -15.21 0.83 1.28
N SER A 178 -14.89 0.28 2.46
CA SER A 178 -14.25 1.04 3.56
C SER A 178 -12.88 0.49 3.95
N ALA A 179 -12.21 -0.20 3.03
CA ALA A 179 -10.82 -0.60 3.13
C ALA A 179 -10.11 -0.34 1.80
N TYR A 180 -8.87 0.13 1.89
CA TYR A 180 -7.96 0.12 0.76
C TYR A 180 -7.31 -1.26 0.73
N ALA A 181 -7.79 -2.12 -0.16
CA ALA A 181 -7.38 -3.51 -0.21
C ALA A 181 -6.94 -3.93 -1.61
N SER A 182 -5.79 -4.59 -1.71
CA SER A 182 -5.30 -5.20 -2.95
C SER A 182 -6.10 -6.46 -3.30
N ASN A 183 -6.63 -7.15 -2.28
CA ASN A 183 -7.47 -8.32 -2.41
C ASN A 183 -8.93 -7.93 -2.75
N PRO A 184 -9.45 -8.21 -3.96
CA PRO A 184 -10.82 -7.87 -4.35
C PRO A 184 -11.88 -8.71 -3.63
N TYR A 185 -11.44 -9.79 -2.99
CA TYR A 185 -12.28 -10.70 -2.21
C TYR A 185 -12.37 -10.27 -0.74
N TYR A 186 -11.66 -9.23 -0.33
CA TYR A 186 -11.71 -8.75 1.04
C TYR A 186 -13.07 -8.14 1.39
N SER A 187 -13.64 -8.58 2.50
CA SER A 187 -14.92 -8.09 3.00
C SER A 187 -14.93 -8.18 4.52
N LYS A 188 -15.00 -7.03 5.19
CA LYS A 188 -14.99 -6.97 6.64
C LYS A 188 -15.84 -5.81 7.17
N PRO A 189 -16.65 -6.00 8.23
CA PRO A 189 -17.34 -4.90 8.89
C PRO A 189 -16.38 -3.82 9.36
N PHE A 190 -16.74 -2.56 9.11
CA PHE A 190 -15.94 -1.44 9.60
C PHE A 190 -16.21 -1.24 11.10
N PRO A 191 -15.17 -1.09 11.96
CA PRO A 191 -15.36 -0.96 13.39
C PRO A 191 -16.15 0.30 13.78
N GLU A 192 -17.15 0.15 14.62
CA GLU A 192 -18.01 1.23 15.10
C GLU A 192 -17.22 2.42 15.67
N LYS A 193 -16.22 2.13 16.51
CA LYS A 193 -15.38 3.15 17.15
C LYS A 193 -14.57 4.02 16.18
N GLU A 194 -14.40 3.57 14.95
CA GLU A 194 -13.65 4.29 13.90
C GLU A 194 -14.57 4.99 12.91
N ARG A 195 -15.89 4.72 12.95
CA ARG A 195 -16.89 5.34 12.04
C ARG A 195 -16.83 6.85 11.98
N PRO A 196 -16.73 7.61 13.10
CA PRO A 196 -16.67 9.07 13.03
C PRO A 196 -15.51 9.58 12.18
N LYS A 197 -14.35 8.92 12.25
CA LYS A 197 -13.18 9.30 11.42
C LYS A 197 -13.40 9.00 9.94
N LEU A 198 -14.03 7.85 9.63
CA LEU A 198 -14.38 7.51 8.26
C LEU A 198 -15.39 8.50 7.69
N GLU A 199 -16.40 8.86 8.46
CA GLU A 199 -17.44 9.82 8.04
C GLU A 199 -16.86 11.21 7.79
N THR A 200 -15.93 11.66 8.64
CA THR A 200 -15.17 12.90 8.40
C THR A 200 -14.40 12.82 7.09
N ALA A 201 -13.70 11.71 6.84
CA ALA A 201 -12.95 11.51 5.60
C ALA A 201 -13.88 11.44 4.37
N GLU A 202 -15.07 10.83 4.49
CA GLU A 202 -16.08 10.80 3.42
C GLU A 202 -16.55 12.21 3.05
N TRP A 203 -16.83 13.07 4.06
CA TRP A 203 -17.26 14.45 3.81
C TRP A 203 -16.14 15.29 3.21
N LEU A 204 -14.91 15.13 3.68
CA LEU A 204 -13.75 15.85 3.11
C LEU A 204 -13.50 15.42 1.65
N ALA A 205 -13.58 14.13 1.36
CA ALA A 205 -13.39 13.61 -0.01
C ALA A 205 -14.53 14.08 -0.93
N LEU A 206 -15.78 14.07 -0.46
CA LEU A 206 -16.91 14.62 -1.22
C LEU A 206 -16.72 16.11 -1.46
N GLY A 207 -16.35 16.89 -0.43
CA GLY A 207 -16.06 18.31 -0.56
C GLY A 207 -14.97 18.59 -1.58
N TRP A 208 -13.90 17.80 -1.59
CA TRP A 208 -12.84 17.89 -2.60
C TRP A 208 -13.37 17.64 -4.02
N ILE A 209 -14.19 16.58 -4.21
CA ILE A 209 -14.83 16.31 -5.51
C ILE A 209 -15.75 17.48 -5.92
N MET A 210 -16.55 18.01 -4.98
CA MET A 210 -17.44 19.14 -5.27
C MET A 210 -16.67 20.42 -5.60
N CYS A 211 -15.49 20.66 -5.02
CA CYS A 211 -14.61 21.74 -5.45
C CYS A 211 -14.18 21.56 -6.92
N TRP A 212 -13.84 20.35 -7.35
CA TRP A 212 -13.51 20.07 -8.75
C TRP A 212 -14.72 20.29 -9.68
N VAL A 213 -15.90 19.84 -9.28
CA VAL A 213 -17.15 20.09 -10.01
C VAL A 213 -17.42 21.60 -10.13
N GLY A 214 -17.28 22.35 -9.02
CA GLY A 214 -17.44 23.80 -9.03
C GLY A 214 -16.42 24.50 -9.92
N MET A 215 -15.16 24.11 -9.87
CA MET A 215 -14.12 24.65 -10.75
C MET A 215 -14.36 24.28 -12.22
N THR A 216 -15.03 23.17 -12.52
CA THR A 216 -15.43 22.83 -13.89
C THR A 216 -16.63 23.67 -14.35
N ALA A 217 -17.59 23.92 -13.46
CA ALA A 217 -18.80 24.67 -13.81
C ALA A 217 -18.58 26.19 -13.93
N PHE A 218 -17.71 26.75 -13.10
CA PHE A 218 -17.55 28.19 -12.91
C PHE A 218 -16.10 28.71 -12.99
N GLY A 219 -15.14 27.84 -13.21
CA GLY A 219 -13.73 28.16 -13.10
C GLY A 219 -12.87 27.61 -14.25
N PRO A 220 -11.57 27.42 -14.02
CA PRO A 220 -10.60 27.10 -15.06
C PRO A 220 -10.46 25.61 -15.37
N VAL A 221 -11.20 24.71 -14.71
CA VAL A 221 -11.07 23.27 -14.91
C VAL A 221 -11.96 22.81 -16.06
N GLU A 222 -11.35 22.23 -17.08
CA GLU A 222 -12.03 21.63 -18.24
C GLU A 222 -12.18 20.12 -18.07
N LEU A 223 -13.02 19.48 -18.87
CA LEU A 223 -13.22 18.02 -18.84
C LEU A 223 -11.94 17.23 -19.08
N ILE A 224 -11.01 17.78 -19.89
CA ILE A 224 -9.71 17.15 -20.10
C ILE A 224 -8.89 17.01 -18.82
N HIS A 225 -9.01 17.96 -17.89
CA HIS A 225 -8.30 17.89 -16.60
C HIS A 225 -8.79 16.73 -15.72
N TRP A 226 -10.06 16.29 -15.85
CA TRP A 226 -10.55 15.09 -15.18
C TRP A 226 -9.89 13.82 -15.73
N ALA A 227 -9.72 13.73 -17.06
CA ALA A 227 -9.00 12.62 -17.67
C ALA A 227 -7.51 12.62 -17.28
N MET A 228 -6.90 13.80 -17.22
CA MET A 228 -5.51 13.96 -16.77
C MET A 228 -5.35 13.58 -15.29
N ALA A 229 -6.28 13.99 -14.42
CA ALA A 229 -6.27 13.62 -13.02
C ALA A 229 -6.47 12.11 -12.82
N TRP A 230 -7.39 11.50 -13.58
CA TRP A 230 -7.58 10.04 -13.59
C TRP A 230 -6.29 9.31 -14.00
N LEU A 231 -5.63 9.75 -15.06
CA LEU A 231 -4.39 9.15 -15.56
C LEU A 231 -3.25 9.29 -14.53
N LEU A 232 -3.11 10.47 -13.92
CA LEU A 232 -2.12 10.71 -12.87
C LEU A 232 -2.37 9.83 -11.64
N HIS A 233 -3.62 9.70 -11.23
CA HIS A 233 -3.99 8.83 -10.11
C HIS A 233 -3.73 7.35 -10.44
N ALA A 234 -4.09 6.89 -11.64
CA ALA A 234 -3.82 5.54 -12.11
C ALA A 234 -2.30 5.25 -12.18
N TRP A 235 -1.49 6.22 -12.65
CA TRP A 235 -0.04 6.13 -12.65
C TRP A 235 0.53 6.02 -11.24
N THR A 236 0.09 6.89 -10.32
CA THR A 236 0.50 6.89 -8.92
C THR A 236 0.23 5.53 -8.23
N LEU A 237 -0.99 5.00 -8.41
CA LEU A 237 -1.36 3.67 -7.88
C LEU A 237 -0.61 2.55 -8.60
N GLY A 238 -0.38 2.68 -9.90
CA GLY A 238 0.33 1.73 -10.74
C GLY A 238 1.73 1.42 -10.21
N LEU A 239 2.45 2.44 -9.76
CA LEU A 239 3.77 2.27 -9.14
C LEU A 239 3.69 1.35 -7.90
N ASN A 240 2.67 1.51 -7.06
CA ASN A 240 2.46 0.62 -5.92
C ASN A 240 2.09 -0.80 -6.33
N TRP A 241 1.26 -0.98 -7.36
CA TRP A 241 0.88 -2.31 -7.87
C TRP A 241 2.07 -3.07 -8.43
N VAL A 242 2.91 -2.40 -9.22
CA VAL A 242 4.15 -2.97 -9.77
C VAL A 242 5.12 -3.30 -8.62
N ARG A 243 5.27 -2.42 -7.63
CA ARG A 243 6.08 -2.68 -6.44
C ARG A 243 5.58 -3.90 -5.67
N ASN A 244 4.27 -4.04 -5.50
CA ASN A 244 3.67 -5.15 -4.75
C ASN A 244 3.99 -6.53 -5.35
N LEU A 245 4.25 -6.65 -6.65
CA LEU A 245 4.65 -7.93 -7.25
C LEU A 245 5.95 -8.52 -6.66
N ALA A 246 6.75 -7.70 -5.97
CA ALA A 246 7.97 -8.14 -5.31
C ALA A 246 7.96 -7.85 -3.79
N ALA A 247 6.79 -7.69 -3.17
CA ALA A 247 6.68 -7.51 -1.73
C ALA A 247 6.73 -8.85 -0.98
N HIS A 248 6.15 -9.89 -1.59
CA HIS A 248 6.03 -11.24 -1.03
C HIS A 248 6.32 -12.31 -2.08
N SER A 249 6.52 -13.55 -1.64
CA SER A 249 6.63 -14.70 -2.53
C SER A 249 5.28 -15.14 -3.12
N TYR A 250 4.17 -14.78 -2.44
CA TYR A 250 2.78 -15.06 -2.84
C TYR A 250 2.47 -16.53 -3.14
N SER A 251 3.20 -17.47 -2.49
CA SER A 251 3.11 -18.89 -2.77
C SER A 251 2.18 -19.67 -1.83
N ARG A 252 1.57 -19.00 -0.84
CA ARG A 252 0.69 -19.64 0.15
C ARG A 252 -0.71 -19.89 -0.41
N ARG A 253 -1.37 -20.91 0.17
CA ARG A 253 -2.68 -21.39 -0.29
C ARG A 253 -3.81 -21.12 0.70
N GLY A 254 -3.56 -20.31 1.75
CA GLY A 254 -4.54 -19.86 2.75
C GLY A 254 -4.29 -20.37 4.17
N GLU A 255 -3.20 -21.07 4.39
CA GLU A 255 -2.76 -21.52 5.72
C GLU A 255 -2.19 -20.35 6.53
N THR A 256 -2.39 -20.40 7.86
CA THR A 256 -1.75 -19.45 8.78
C THR A 256 -0.26 -19.68 8.87
N MET A 257 0.50 -18.61 9.10
CA MET A 257 1.96 -18.64 9.15
C MET A 257 2.49 -18.21 10.52
N SER A 258 3.59 -18.84 10.94
CA SER A 258 4.43 -18.34 12.02
C SER A 258 5.10 -17.02 11.63
N HIS A 259 5.66 -16.29 12.57
CA HIS A 259 6.40 -15.06 12.26
C HIS A 259 7.61 -15.28 11.35
N LEU A 260 8.28 -16.42 11.51
CA LEU A 260 9.41 -16.75 10.65
C LEU A 260 8.98 -17.07 9.22
N GLU A 261 7.87 -17.81 9.06
CA GLU A 261 7.32 -18.08 7.72
C GLU A 261 6.81 -16.80 7.04
N GLN A 262 6.28 -15.81 7.80
CA GLN A 262 5.95 -14.49 7.26
C GLN A 262 7.20 -13.73 6.81
N LEU A 263 8.31 -13.82 7.57
CA LEU A 263 9.59 -13.26 7.18
C LEU A 263 10.10 -13.88 5.87
N GLU A 264 10.06 -15.22 5.77
CA GLU A 264 10.50 -15.98 4.58
C GLU A 264 9.61 -15.72 3.34
N ASP A 265 8.31 -15.45 3.54
CA ASP A 265 7.40 -15.09 2.44
C ASP A 265 7.60 -13.65 2.00
N SER A 266 8.07 -12.77 2.87
CA SER A 266 8.29 -11.35 2.59
C SER A 266 9.68 -11.11 1.97
N VAL A 267 9.83 -10.01 1.22
CA VAL A 267 11.02 -9.74 0.43
C VAL A 267 11.73 -8.45 0.87
N ASN A 268 13.04 -8.53 1.11
CA ASN A 268 13.92 -7.36 1.13
C ASN A 268 14.63 -7.24 -0.23
N LEU A 269 14.56 -6.08 -0.87
CA LEU A 269 15.32 -5.80 -2.10
C LEU A 269 16.59 -5.01 -1.74
N THR A 270 17.72 -5.71 -1.67
CA THR A 270 18.99 -5.14 -1.20
C THR A 270 19.84 -4.57 -2.33
N GLY A 271 19.70 -5.10 -3.55
CA GLY A 271 20.37 -4.63 -4.75
C GLY A 271 19.57 -3.62 -5.59
N GLN A 272 20.05 -3.38 -6.81
CA GLN A 272 19.45 -2.47 -7.81
C GLN A 272 19.01 -1.11 -7.23
N THR A 273 19.89 -0.45 -6.48
CA THR A 273 19.58 0.78 -5.73
C THR A 273 19.00 1.89 -6.61
N TRP A 274 19.46 1.99 -7.86
CA TRP A 274 18.95 2.94 -8.86
C TRP A 274 17.44 2.79 -9.14
N LEU A 275 16.89 1.58 -9.02
CA LEU A 275 15.47 1.28 -9.19
C LEU A 275 14.75 1.23 -7.84
N THR A 276 15.30 0.48 -6.88
CA THR A 276 14.58 0.14 -5.65
C THR A 276 14.38 1.33 -4.71
N VAL A 277 15.19 2.38 -4.79
CA VAL A 277 15.00 3.63 -4.03
C VAL A 277 13.72 4.36 -4.48
N TRP A 278 13.40 4.34 -5.77
CA TRP A 278 12.22 5.01 -6.33
C TRP A 278 10.96 4.14 -6.26
N LEU A 279 11.10 2.86 -6.60
CA LEU A 279 9.97 1.93 -6.66
C LEU A 279 9.54 1.43 -5.26
N PHE A 280 10.42 1.47 -4.28
CA PHE A 280 10.17 1.06 -2.89
C PHE A 280 10.50 2.21 -1.91
N PRO A 281 9.81 3.37 -2.03
CA PRO A 281 10.08 4.53 -1.19
C PRO A 281 9.73 4.27 0.28
N VAL A 282 10.13 5.19 1.15
CA VAL A 282 9.80 5.14 2.59
C VAL A 282 10.17 3.78 3.21
N GLY A 283 11.39 3.30 2.90
CA GLY A 283 11.94 2.08 3.49
C GLY A 283 11.35 0.75 3.00
N LEU A 284 10.33 0.75 2.14
CA LEU A 284 9.64 -0.47 1.69
C LEU A 284 10.54 -1.49 0.97
N ARG A 285 11.74 -1.10 0.53
CA ARG A 285 12.73 -2.05 0.03
C ARG A 285 13.17 -3.09 1.09
N TYR A 286 12.96 -2.80 2.37
CA TYR A 286 13.21 -3.70 3.50
C TYR A 286 11.90 -4.26 4.04
N HIS A 287 11.04 -4.77 3.17
CA HIS A 287 9.68 -5.16 3.52
C HIS A 287 9.62 -6.37 4.45
N ALA A 288 10.51 -7.34 4.27
CA ALA A 288 10.63 -8.47 5.20
C ALA A 288 11.08 -8.02 6.61
N LEU A 289 12.00 -7.05 6.71
CA LEU A 289 12.38 -6.45 7.98
C LEU A 289 11.22 -5.70 8.63
N HIS A 290 10.43 -5.00 7.81
CA HIS A 290 9.23 -4.33 8.28
C HIS A 290 8.17 -5.33 8.81
N HIS A 291 7.97 -6.47 8.15
CA HIS A 291 7.10 -7.54 8.67
C HIS A 291 7.60 -8.11 10.01
N LEU A 292 8.91 -8.23 10.18
CA LEU A 292 9.49 -8.69 11.43
C LEU A 292 9.32 -7.66 12.56
N PHE A 293 9.45 -6.36 12.26
CA PHE A 293 9.38 -5.25 13.20
C PHE A 293 8.55 -4.07 12.67
N PRO A 294 7.21 -4.17 12.62
CA PRO A 294 6.36 -3.13 12.03
C PRO A 294 6.43 -1.76 12.71
N GLY A 295 6.90 -1.71 13.96
CA GLY A 295 7.09 -0.46 14.70
C GLY A 295 8.40 0.28 14.38
N LEU A 296 9.32 -0.34 13.63
CA LEU A 296 10.61 0.25 13.29
C LEU A 296 10.43 1.36 12.22
N PRO A 297 10.81 2.62 12.50
CA PRO A 297 10.57 3.73 11.58
C PRO A 297 11.39 3.57 10.28
N TYR A 298 10.81 3.98 9.17
CA TYR A 298 11.38 3.78 7.83
C TYR A 298 12.82 4.28 7.66
N HIS A 299 13.15 5.42 8.28
CA HIS A 299 14.49 6.02 8.17
C HIS A 299 15.58 5.21 8.86
N ASN A 300 15.22 4.27 9.72
CA ASN A 300 16.15 3.39 10.42
C ASN A 300 16.21 1.97 9.82
N LEU A 301 15.31 1.58 8.90
CA LEU A 301 15.28 0.23 8.32
C LEU A 301 16.62 -0.17 7.70
N GLY A 302 17.27 0.72 6.94
CA GLY A 302 18.58 0.42 6.35
C GLY A 302 19.71 0.25 7.36
N ARG A 303 19.66 0.97 8.51
CA ARG A 303 20.62 0.80 9.61
C ARG A 303 20.39 -0.54 10.32
N ALA A 304 19.13 -0.85 10.59
CA ALA A 304 18.73 -2.11 11.21
C ALA A 304 19.11 -3.31 10.34
N HIS A 305 18.83 -3.25 9.03
CA HIS A 305 19.25 -4.27 8.08
C HIS A 305 20.76 -4.58 8.17
N ARG A 306 21.61 -3.56 8.11
CA ARG A 306 23.06 -3.74 8.20
C ARG A 306 23.51 -4.33 9.54
N ARG A 307 22.86 -3.97 10.67
CA ARG A 307 23.17 -4.55 11.99
C ARG A 307 22.80 -6.02 12.08
N LEU A 308 21.61 -6.37 11.57
CA LEU A 308 21.13 -7.76 11.58
C LEU A 308 22.00 -8.66 10.69
N MET A 309 22.34 -8.21 9.47
CA MET A 309 23.25 -8.92 8.59
C MET A 309 24.64 -9.13 9.23
N LYS A 310 25.19 -8.09 9.86
CA LYS A 310 26.47 -8.21 10.57
C LYS A 310 26.41 -9.19 11.75
N ARG A 311 25.26 -9.23 12.46
CA ARG A 311 25.10 -10.10 13.64
C ARG A 311 24.85 -11.55 13.28
N PHE A 312 23.99 -11.81 12.31
CA PHE A 312 23.48 -13.17 12.03
C PHE A 312 24.10 -13.82 10.79
N GLY A 313 24.70 -13.03 9.89
CA GLY A 313 25.34 -13.55 8.66
C GLY A 313 24.38 -14.04 7.60
N GLU A 314 24.97 -14.56 6.52
CA GLU A 314 24.26 -14.97 5.30
C GLU A 314 23.44 -16.26 5.44
N GLU A 315 23.74 -17.10 6.43
CA GLU A 315 23.03 -18.36 6.67
C GLU A 315 21.81 -18.19 7.60
N SER A 316 21.52 -16.96 8.01
CA SER A 316 20.40 -16.68 8.92
C SER A 316 19.04 -16.73 8.19
N PRO A 317 17.93 -17.02 8.90
CA PRO A 317 16.60 -16.89 8.35
C PRO A 317 16.29 -15.49 7.80
N TYR A 318 16.91 -14.45 8.37
CA TYR A 318 16.80 -13.10 7.89
C TYR A 318 17.47 -12.88 6.53
N ALA A 319 18.61 -13.50 6.31
CA ALA A 319 19.33 -13.39 5.03
C ALA A 319 18.56 -14.07 3.89
N ALA A 320 17.81 -15.12 4.16
CA ALA A 320 16.99 -15.82 3.17
C ALA A 320 15.89 -14.93 2.55
N ALA A 321 15.47 -13.86 3.26
CA ALA A 321 14.50 -12.89 2.75
C ALA A 321 15.13 -11.80 1.85
N ASN A 322 16.45 -11.78 1.67
CA ASN A 322 17.17 -10.76 0.91
C ASN A 322 17.34 -11.19 -0.56
N HIS A 323 16.98 -10.30 -1.46
CA HIS A 323 17.09 -10.49 -2.90
C HIS A 323 17.78 -9.29 -3.55
N ASP A 324 18.68 -9.55 -4.50
CA ASP A 324 19.46 -8.50 -5.16
C ASP A 324 18.71 -7.82 -6.30
N ASN A 325 17.73 -8.53 -6.89
CA ASN A 325 17.18 -8.14 -8.18
C ASN A 325 15.66 -8.23 -8.21
N TYR A 326 15.01 -7.09 -8.40
CA TYR A 326 13.57 -6.97 -8.55
C TYR A 326 13.01 -7.86 -9.68
N PHE A 327 13.65 -7.83 -10.85
CA PHE A 327 13.17 -8.58 -12.01
C PHE A 327 13.26 -10.10 -11.82
N THR A 328 14.24 -10.56 -11.05
CA THR A 328 14.37 -11.98 -10.68
C THR A 328 13.22 -12.40 -9.76
N VAL A 329 12.88 -11.58 -8.76
CA VAL A 329 11.74 -11.85 -7.86
C VAL A 329 10.44 -11.92 -8.64
N VAL A 330 10.13 -10.89 -9.44
CA VAL A 330 8.92 -10.87 -10.27
C VAL A 330 8.92 -12.00 -11.31
N GLY A 331 10.05 -12.26 -11.96
CA GLY A 331 10.19 -13.36 -12.92
C GLY A 331 9.92 -14.72 -12.28
N THR A 332 10.35 -14.93 -11.03
CA THR A 332 10.08 -16.16 -10.27
C THR A 332 8.59 -16.29 -9.97
N LEU A 333 7.92 -15.21 -9.53
CA LEU A 333 6.48 -15.17 -9.34
C LEU A 333 5.74 -15.56 -10.63
N LEU A 334 6.06 -14.89 -11.75
CA LEU A 334 5.39 -15.13 -13.02
C LEU A 334 5.62 -16.56 -13.56
N LYS A 335 6.84 -17.12 -13.41
CA LYS A 335 7.15 -18.51 -13.78
C LYS A 335 6.34 -19.50 -12.96
N LYS A 336 6.25 -19.31 -11.64
CA LYS A 336 5.41 -20.14 -10.77
C LYS A 336 3.95 -20.04 -11.18
N ALA A 337 3.40 -18.83 -11.35
CA ALA A 337 2.04 -18.61 -11.78
C ALA A 337 1.70 -19.27 -13.13
N ALA A 338 2.64 -19.25 -14.09
CA ALA A 338 2.46 -19.88 -15.40
C ALA A 338 2.42 -21.42 -15.34
N SER A 339 2.96 -22.04 -14.29
CA SER A 339 2.95 -23.48 -14.09
C SER A 339 1.75 -24.00 -13.30
N VAL A 340 0.89 -23.12 -12.74
CA VAL A 340 -0.27 -23.54 -11.95
C VAL A 340 -1.47 -23.81 -12.85
N PRO A 341 -2.03 -25.05 -12.84
CA PRO A 341 -3.26 -25.35 -13.56
C PRO A 341 -4.47 -24.61 -12.97
N GLU A 342 -5.47 -24.36 -13.79
CA GLU A 342 -6.73 -23.71 -13.37
C GLU A 342 -7.42 -24.45 -12.22
N SER A 343 -7.42 -25.78 -12.25
CA SER A 343 -8.02 -26.66 -11.23
C SER A 343 -7.32 -26.54 -9.86
N GLU A 344 -6.08 -26.08 -9.84
CA GLU A 344 -5.24 -25.99 -8.64
C GLU A 344 -5.10 -24.55 -8.12
N SER A 345 -5.85 -23.60 -8.67
CA SER A 345 -5.77 -22.19 -8.30
C SER A 345 -6.10 -21.96 -6.81
N ALA A 346 -5.13 -21.47 -6.05
CA ALA A 346 -5.33 -21.09 -4.65
C ALA A 346 -6.35 -19.96 -4.47
N VAL A 347 -6.58 -19.11 -5.49
CA VAL A 347 -7.58 -18.04 -5.45
C VAL A 347 -9.00 -18.56 -5.22
N THR A 348 -9.27 -19.83 -5.52
CA THR A 348 -10.57 -20.46 -5.20
C THR A 348 -10.88 -20.42 -3.71
N THR A 349 -9.88 -20.54 -2.85
CA THR A 349 -10.00 -20.42 -1.38
C THR A 349 -10.41 -18.98 -0.99
N TRP A 350 -9.81 -17.97 -1.64
CA TRP A 350 -10.17 -16.56 -1.43
C TRP A 350 -11.61 -16.25 -1.87
N ARG A 351 -12.06 -16.81 -2.98
CA ARG A 351 -13.43 -16.66 -3.48
C ARG A 351 -14.45 -17.29 -2.53
N LYS A 352 -14.14 -18.47 -1.97
CA LYS A 352 -15.01 -19.18 -1.00
C LYS A 352 -15.08 -18.48 0.36
N GLY A 353 -13.96 -17.91 0.83
CA GLY A 353 -13.91 -17.19 2.10
C GLY A 353 -14.79 -15.94 2.19
N GLN A 354 -15.42 -15.52 1.08
CA GLN A 354 -16.42 -14.45 1.07
C GLN A 354 -17.84 -14.94 1.43
N ALA A 355 -18.11 -16.22 1.30
CA ALA A 355 -19.44 -16.80 1.51
C ALA A 355 -19.70 -17.15 3.00
N ALA A 356 -18.68 -17.02 3.85
CA ALA A 356 -18.76 -17.20 5.30
C ALA A 356 -18.65 -15.83 6.01
#